data_4549cb385649825f6099c77673a417ec
#
_entry.id   4549cb385649825f6099c77673a417ec
#
_cell.length_a   1.000
_cell.length_b   1.000
_cell.length_c   1.000
_cell.angle_alpha   90.00
_cell.angle_beta   90.00
_cell.angle_gamma   90.00
#
_symmetry.space_group_name_H-M   'P 1'
#
loop_
_entity.id
_entity.type
_entity.pdbx_description
1 polymer ?
#
loop_
_entity_poly.entity_id
_entity_poly.type
_entity_poly.pdbx_seq_one_letter_code
_entity_poly.pdbx_strand_id
1 'polypeptide(L)'
;MTKSYWLINPKRTEVKRFIKNDKSIDGVFEYMFVDTGKIVGLFGKEPPLMTTTISVDIDLAREIYERLISHGWRKTEEVWKKEGYKYV
;
A
#
# COMPACT_ATOMS: atom_id res chain seq x y z
N MET A 1 -16.82 0.05 1.53
CA MET A 1 -15.65 -0.48 0.83
C MET A 1 -14.42 0.32 1.23
N THR A 2 -13.40 -0.32 1.71
CA THR A 2 -12.20 0.35 2.20
C THR A 2 -11.30 0.75 1.06
N LYS A 3 -10.90 2.01 1.05
CA LYS A 3 -10.03 2.54 0.02
C LYS A 3 -8.58 2.27 0.37
N SER A 4 -7.80 1.84 -0.59
CA SER A 4 -6.37 1.64 -0.40
C SER A 4 -5.59 2.51 -1.37
N TYR A 5 -4.41 2.91 -0.93
CA TYR A 5 -3.50 3.74 -1.70
C TYR A 5 -2.18 2.99 -1.84
N TRP A 6 -1.73 2.85 -3.06
CA TRP A 6 -0.52 2.10 -3.35
C TRP A 6 0.57 3.02 -3.86
N LEU A 7 1.79 2.81 -3.36
CA LEU A 7 2.99 3.47 -3.85
C LEU A 7 3.98 2.43 -4.29
N ILE A 8 4.74 2.75 -5.33
CA ILE A 8 5.81 1.89 -5.82
C ILE A 8 7.12 2.66 -5.81
N ASN A 9 8.21 1.99 -5.45
CA ASN A 9 9.50 2.63 -5.40
C ASN A 9 10.08 2.89 -6.80
N PRO A 10 11.10 3.78 -6.92
CA PRO A 10 11.67 4.11 -8.22
C PRO A 10 12.22 2.91 -8.98
N LYS A 11 12.75 1.93 -8.27
CA LYS A 11 13.29 0.71 -8.88
C LYS A 11 12.23 -0.30 -9.28
N ARG A 12 10.97 -0.04 -8.91
CA ARG A 12 9.83 -0.91 -9.16
C ARG A 12 10.00 -2.31 -8.57
N THR A 13 10.60 -2.37 -7.41
CA THR A 13 10.87 -3.63 -6.71
C THR A 13 10.02 -3.81 -5.45
N GLU A 14 9.46 -2.72 -4.94
CA GLU A 14 8.76 -2.73 -3.66
C GLU A 14 7.53 -1.85 -3.74
N VAL A 15 6.47 -2.26 -3.06
CA VAL A 15 5.25 -1.48 -2.94
C VAL A 15 4.91 -1.25 -1.47
N LYS A 16 4.17 -0.19 -1.22
CA LYS A 16 3.53 0.04 0.07
C LYS A 16 2.06 0.32 -0.16
N ARG A 17 1.23 -0.27 0.70
CA ARG A 17 -0.21 -0.05 0.66
C ARG A 17 -0.64 0.61 1.95
N PHE A 18 -1.36 1.72 1.80
CA PHE A 18 -1.96 2.44 2.92
C PHE A 18 -3.44 2.14 2.92
N ILE A 19 -3.93 1.52 3.97
CA ILE A 19 -5.33 1.13 4.06
C ILE A 19 -5.87 1.49 5.44
N LYS A 20 -7.08 2.05 5.46
CA LYS A 20 -7.70 2.45 6.73
C LYS A 20 -7.99 1.21 7.57
N ASN A 21 -7.72 1.32 8.86
CA ASN A 21 -8.06 0.27 9.80
C ASN A 21 -9.53 0.45 10.21
N ASP A 22 -10.39 -0.43 9.73
CA ASP A 22 -11.82 -0.35 10.00
C ASP A 22 -12.19 -0.56 11.46
N LYS A 23 -11.24 -1.07 12.24
CA LYS A 23 -11.45 -1.26 13.68
C LYS A 23 -11.02 -0.06 14.50
N SER A 24 -10.61 1.02 13.84
CA SER A 24 -10.32 2.27 14.53
C SER A 24 -11.59 2.75 15.22
N ILE A 25 -11.43 3.13 16.48
CA ILE A 25 -12.57 3.55 17.29
C ILE A 25 -12.87 5.01 17.04
N ASP A 26 -14.04 5.24 16.45
CA ASP A 26 -14.84 6.46 16.58
C ASP A 26 -14.17 7.80 16.61
N GLY A 27 -13.63 8.24 15.51
CA GLY A 27 -13.33 9.65 15.34
C GLY A 27 -12.35 10.28 16.32
N VAL A 28 -11.97 9.55 17.37
CA VAL A 28 -11.00 10.05 18.34
C VAL A 28 -9.60 9.66 17.92
N PHE A 29 -9.44 8.42 17.47
CA PHE A 29 -8.17 7.91 16.95
C PHE A 29 -8.40 7.22 15.63
N GLU A 30 -7.74 7.69 14.60
CA GLU A 30 -7.77 7.04 13.31
C GLU A 30 -6.43 6.39 13.06
N TYR A 31 -6.46 5.13 12.69
CA TYR A 31 -5.26 4.36 12.39
C TYR A 31 -5.32 3.86 10.96
N MET A 32 -4.14 3.68 10.41
CA MET A 32 -3.98 3.07 9.09
C MET A 32 -2.99 1.93 9.18
N PHE A 33 -3.22 0.92 8.36
CA PHE A 33 -2.22 -0.11 8.12
C PHE A 33 -1.33 0.37 7.00
N VAL A 34 -0.03 0.20 7.18
CA VAL A 34 0.94 0.41 6.11
C VAL A 34 1.57 -0.94 5.85
N ASP A 35 1.23 -1.50 4.71
CA ASP A 35 1.72 -2.82 4.31
C ASP A 35 2.89 -2.63 3.35
N THR A 36 3.90 -3.48 3.49
CA THR A 36 5.04 -3.49 2.59
C THR A 36 5.04 -4.79 1.82
N GLY A 37 5.30 -4.73 0.53
CA GLY A 37 5.36 -5.90 -0.31
C GLY A 37 6.46 -5.80 -1.34
N LYS A 38 6.84 -6.96 -1.89
CA LYS A 38 7.84 -7.06 -2.93
C LYS A 38 7.18 -7.39 -4.25
N ILE A 39 7.61 -6.72 -5.31
CA ILE A 39 7.17 -7.04 -6.65
C ILE A 39 7.77 -8.38 -7.04
N VAL A 40 6.92 -9.28 -7.52
CA VAL A 40 7.33 -10.61 -7.97
C VAL A 40 6.85 -10.83 -9.39
N GLY A 41 7.42 -11.85 -10.05
CA GLY A 41 7.06 -12.16 -11.42
C GLY A 41 7.88 -11.38 -12.42
N LEU A 42 7.93 -11.89 -13.67
CA LEU A 42 8.78 -11.33 -14.71
C LEU A 42 8.33 -9.96 -15.19
N PHE A 43 7.02 -9.72 -15.17
CA PHE A 43 6.46 -8.50 -15.75
C PHE A 43 5.80 -7.59 -14.72
N GLY A 44 5.92 -7.90 -13.44
CA GLY A 44 5.30 -7.11 -12.40
C GLY A 44 3.78 -7.13 -12.41
N LYS A 45 3.18 -8.10 -13.07
CA LYS A 45 1.71 -8.22 -13.17
C LYS A 45 1.12 -9.18 -12.14
N GLU A 46 1.97 -9.87 -11.43
CA GLU A 46 1.52 -10.75 -10.36
C GLU A 46 1.31 -9.95 -9.08
N PRO A 47 0.44 -10.39 -8.18
CA PRO A 47 0.25 -9.72 -6.91
C PRO A 47 1.58 -9.64 -6.16
N PRO A 48 1.87 -8.52 -5.52
CA PRO A 48 3.11 -8.43 -4.75
C PRO A 48 3.07 -9.39 -3.56
N LEU A 49 4.23 -9.86 -3.17
CA LEU A 49 4.36 -10.67 -1.97
C LEU A 49 4.40 -9.73 -0.78
N MET A 50 3.30 -9.65 -0.04
CA MET A 50 3.22 -8.78 1.13
C MET A 50 4.02 -9.37 2.27
N THR A 51 4.90 -8.58 2.85
CA THR A 51 5.88 -9.07 3.83
C THR A 51 5.62 -8.57 5.23
N THR A 52 5.24 -7.31 5.39
CA THR A 52 5.05 -6.73 6.72
C THR A 52 3.85 -5.79 6.71
N THR A 53 3.25 -5.64 7.89
CA THR A 53 2.18 -4.69 8.12
C THR A 53 2.46 -3.98 9.44
N ILE A 54 2.35 -2.67 9.44
CA ILE A 54 2.39 -1.88 10.66
C ILE A 54 1.11 -1.08 10.79
N SER A 55 0.71 -0.82 12.03
CA SER A 55 -0.44 0.03 12.31
C SER A 55 0.08 1.34 12.87
N VAL A 56 -0.31 2.43 12.26
CA VAL A 56 0.14 3.78 12.65
C VAL A 56 -1.05 4.72 12.69
N ASP A 57 -0.93 5.80 13.48
CA ASP A 57 -1.98 6.80 13.45
C ASP A 57 -1.96 7.55 12.11
N ILE A 58 -3.04 8.28 11.85
CA ILE A 58 -3.21 8.90 10.54
C ILE A 58 -2.16 9.97 10.25
N ASP A 59 -1.71 10.67 11.27
CA ASP A 59 -0.68 11.71 11.09
C ASP A 59 0.65 11.09 10.71
N LEU A 60 1.02 10.01 11.38
CA LEU A 60 2.25 9.29 11.05
C LEU A 60 2.15 8.64 9.66
N ALA A 61 0.99 8.10 9.32
CA ALA A 61 0.78 7.54 7.99
C ALA A 61 1.00 8.61 6.92
N ARG A 62 0.50 9.81 7.15
CA ARG A 62 0.70 10.93 6.23
C ARG A 62 2.17 11.31 6.09
N GLU A 63 2.89 11.35 7.21
CA GLU A 63 4.33 11.63 7.17
C GLU A 63 5.09 10.57 6.39
N ILE A 64 4.76 9.30 6.60
CA ILE A 64 5.40 8.21 5.87
C ILE A 64 5.13 8.35 4.37
N TYR A 65 3.88 8.63 4.01
CA TYR A 65 3.48 8.80 2.62
C TYR A 65 4.26 9.94 1.95
N GLU A 66 4.31 11.09 2.61
CA GLU A 66 5.00 12.25 2.07
C GLU A 66 6.50 12.01 1.94
N ARG A 67 7.09 11.31 2.89
CA ARG A 67 8.50 10.96 2.84
C ARG A 67 8.80 10.04 1.65
N LEU A 68 7.95 9.06 1.41
CA LEU A 68 8.11 8.16 0.27
C LEU A 68 8.01 8.92 -1.04
N ILE A 69 7.03 9.80 -1.17
CA ILE A 69 6.89 10.63 -2.36
C ILE A 69 8.15 11.48 -2.58
N SER A 70 8.70 12.06 -1.52
CA SER A 70 9.91 12.87 -1.62
C SER A 70 11.13 12.06 -2.02
N HIS A 71 11.10 10.74 -1.79
CA HIS A 71 12.18 9.83 -2.20
C HIS A 71 11.92 9.19 -3.57
N GLY A 72 10.95 9.69 -4.32
CA GLY A 72 10.71 9.25 -5.68
C GLY A 72 9.69 8.12 -5.84
N TRP A 73 9.05 7.69 -4.77
CA TRP A 73 7.96 6.73 -4.87
C TRP A 73 6.80 7.39 -5.60
N ARG A 74 6.06 6.60 -6.35
CA ARG A 74 4.93 7.10 -7.15
C ARG A 74 3.67 6.32 -6.85
N LYS A 75 2.54 6.98 -7.03
CA LYS A 75 1.25 6.31 -6.95
C LYS A 75 1.16 5.24 -8.02
N THR A 76 0.61 4.11 -7.67
CA THR A 76 0.39 3.03 -8.62
C THR A 76 -0.98 2.41 -8.37
N GLU A 77 -1.48 1.72 -9.37
CA GLU A 77 -2.72 0.98 -9.26
C GLU A 77 -2.41 -0.50 -9.11
N GLU A 78 -3.40 -1.22 -8.63
CA GLU A 78 -3.27 -2.66 -8.50
C GLU A 78 -3.44 -3.32 -9.87
N VAL A 79 -2.39 -3.21 -10.70
CA VAL A 79 -2.45 -3.74 -12.08
C VAL A 79 -2.71 -5.24 -12.11
N TRP A 80 -2.32 -5.93 -11.06
CA TRP A 80 -2.55 -7.37 -10.92
C TRP A 80 -4.01 -7.72 -10.70
N LYS A 81 -4.86 -6.76 -10.41
CA LYS A 81 -6.30 -6.99 -10.30
C LYS A 81 -7.02 -6.88 -11.62
N LYS A 82 -6.33 -6.42 -12.64
CA LYS A 82 -6.93 -6.18 -13.94
C LYS A 82 -6.82 -7.41 -14.82
N GLU A 83 -7.48 -7.35 -15.96
CA GLU A 83 -7.36 -8.38 -17.02
C GLU A 83 -7.75 -9.77 -16.56
N GLY A 84 -8.79 -9.85 -15.76
CA GLY A 84 -9.29 -11.15 -15.36
C GLY A 84 -8.43 -11.87 -14.35
N TYR A 85 -7.53 -11.18 -13.71
CA TYR A 85 -6.81 -11.77 -12.60
C TYR A 85 -7.83 -12.09 -11.52
N LYS A 86 -8.07 -13.34 -11.31
CA LYS A 86 -9.15 -13.79 -10.45
C LYS A 86 -8.62 -14.32 -9.14
N TYR A 87 -9.15 -13.78 -8.08
CA TYR A 87 -8.97 -14.36 -6.76
C TYR A 87 -10.07 -15.38 -6.58
N VAL A 88 -9.71 -16.57 -6.64
CA VAL A 88 -10.68 -17.64 -6.54
C VAL A 88 -10.67 -18.21 -5.16
#